data_b18f1e7418da07f0dc948e4b73109e81
#
_entry.id   b18f1e7418da07f0dc948e4b73109e81
#
_cell.length_a   1.000
_cell.length_b   1.000
_cell.length_c   1.000
_cell.angle_alpha   90.00
_cell.angle_beta   90.00
_cell.angle_gamma   90.00
#
_symmetry.space_group_name_H-M   'P 1'
#
loop_
_entity.id
_entity.type
_entity.pdbx_description
1 polymer ?
#
loop_
_entity_poly.entity_id
_entity_poly.type
_entity_poly.pdbx_seq_one_letter_code
_entity_poly.pdbx_strand_id
1 'polypeptide(L)'
;MPFFSLYALLFADSGLSSADVSALFIVWSSAGIVATVPFGALADRFSRRAVLAVAGVVQAGGYALWTTIHGFPAFAAGFVLWGLSGALVDGAFEALLYDGLADVAAAEHYVRVRGWVTAAQLVAQLAAGVAATFLFSFGGFALVGWVSVGCCLATGGLALRLPEPPRAAADDEGPAYFAMLRDGLVAVLRRPRLRIAVVVMALLAGVDAIEEYFPLAAQDWGVPVRLVPLAVLGIPVAGAAGAWLGGATTRLRPITLAVLLGMAFVALGAAGLLRQPAGLVCVAGYYLVYQGVLVVVQGRLQDRIDAANRATVTSAAGLCTDVTAIGCYAIWPLGQFVLVAAVGLAIAAAVSSVRSGGDQL
;
A
#
# COMPACT_ATOMS: atom_id res chain seq x y z
N MET A 1 9.66 9.51 -2.00
CA MET A 1 9.81 10.50 -3.09
C MET A 1 8.94 11.70 -2.78
N PRO A 2 9.44 12.97 -2.90
CA PRO A 2 8.65 14.15 -2.56
C PRO A 2 7.34 14.28 -3.34
N PHE A 3 7.28 13.82 -4.59
CA PHE A 3 6.09 13.92 -5.43
C PHE A 3 4.93 13.04 -4.94
N PHE A 4 5.18 12.01 -4.13
CA PHE A 4 4.16 11.10 -3.61
C PHE A 4 3.01 11.82 -2.89
N SER A 5 3.29 12.87 -2.12
CA SER A 5 2.27 13.63 -1.41
C SER A 5 1.57 14.72 -2.25
N LEU A 6 1.97 14.91 -3.51
CA LEU A 6 1.51 16.01 -4.36
C LEU A 6 0.95 15.58 -5.72
N TYR A 7 1.20 14.33 -6.17
CA TYR A 7 0.81 13.94 -7.52
C TYR A 7 -0.71 14.00 -7.75
N ALA A 8 -1.50 13.57 -6.75
CA ALA A 8 -2.96 13.63 -6.84
C ALA A 8 -3.47 15.09 -6.95
N LEU A 9 -2.78 16.02 -6.27
CA LEU A 9 -3.07 17.44 -6.36
C LEU A 9 -2.72 18.02 -7.74
N LEU A 10 -1.62 17.54 -8.37
CA LEU A 10 -1.29 17.89 -9.76
C LEU A 10 -2.40 17.48 -10.73
N PHE A 11 -2.99 16.31 -10.53
CA PHE A 11 -4.08 15.82 -11.38
C PHE A 11 -5.33 16.69 -11.24
N ALA A 12 -5.69 17.04 -10.00
CA ALA A 12 -6.80 17.95 -9.73
C ALA A 12 -6.53 19.36 -10.28
N ASP A 13 -5.32 19.89 -10.11
CA ASP A 13 -4.90 21.20 -10.65
C ASP A 13 -4.93 21.22 -12.18
N SER A 14 -4.69 20.06 -12.82
CA SER A 14 -4.79 19.88 -14.28
C SER A 14 -6.24 19.74 -14.78
N GLY A 15 -7.23 19.91 -13.91
CA GLY A 15 -8.65 19.93 -14.26
C GLY A 15 -9.32 18.54 -14.31
N LEU A 16 -8.68 17.49 -13.78
CA LEU A 16 -9.30 16.16 -13.68
C LEU A 16 -10.36 16.14 -12.57
N SER A 17 -11.48 15.50 -12.88
CA SER A 17 -12.53 15.25 -11.90
C SER A 17 -12.12 14.17 -10.89
N SER A 18 -12.84 14.08 -9.76
CA SER A 18 -12.65 13.00 -8.79
C SER A 18 -12.84 11.60 -9.43
N ALA A 19 -13.70 11.48 -10.44
CA ALA A 19 -13.88 10.22 -11.18
C ALA A 19 -12.67 9.89 -12.05
N ASP A 20 -12.08 10.90 -12.71
CA ASP A 20 -10.86 10.71 -13.51
C ASP A 20 -9.69 10.28 -12.63
N VAL A 21 -9.50 10.92 -11.46
CA VAL A 21 -8.45 10.54 -10.50
C VAL A 21 -8.66 9.11 -10.01
N SER A 22 -9.90 8.73 -9.68
CA SER A 22 -10.22 7.36 -9.30
C SER A 22 -9.95 6.36 -10.42
N ALA A 23 -10.26 6.71 -11.67
CA ALA A 23 -9.94 5.88 -12.84
C ALA A 23 -8.42 5.69 -13.00
N LEU A 24 -7.63 6.73 -12.75
CA LEU A 24 -6.17 6.64 -12.73
C LEU A 24 -5.65 5.66 -11.67
N PHE A 25 -6.20 5.67 -10.46
CA PHE A 25 -5.83 4.71 -9.41
C PHE A 25 -6.23 3.27 -9.76
N ILE A 26 -7.37 3.08 -10.45
CA ILE A 26 -7.77 1.78 -11.00
C ILE A 26 -6.75 1.31 -12.06
N VAL A 27 -6.30 2.19 -12.95
CA VAL A 27 -5.25 1.88 -13.94
C VAL A 27 -3.97 1.46 -13.24
N TRP A 28 -3.53 2.20 -12.22
CA TRP A 28 -2.33 1.88 -11.43
C TRP A 28 -2.42 0.49 -10.78
N SER A 29 -3.48 0.23 -10.00
CA SER A 29 -3.69 -1.07 -9.35
C SER A 29 -3.77 -2.21 -10.36
N SER A 30 -4.51 -2.01 -11.46
CA SER A 30 -4.64 -3.02 -12.52
C SER A 30 -3.29 -3.32 -13.18
N ALA A 31 -2.50 -2.29 -13.47
CA ALA A 31 -1.15 -2.45 -14.02
C ALA A 31 -0.24 -3.23 -13.06
N GLY A 32 -0.29 -2.95 -11.75
CA GLY A 32 0.44 -3.69 -10.73
C GLY A 32 0.06 -5.17 -10.69
N ILE A 33 -1.23 -5.47 -10.62
CA ILE A 33 -1.74 -6.86 -10.60
C ILE A 33 -1.26 -7.64 -11.85
N VAL A 34 -1.43 -7.06 -13.04
CA VAL A 34 -1.01 -7.71 -14.29
C VAL A 34 0.49 -7.89 -14.38
N ALA A 35 1.25 -6.92 -13.84
CA ALA A 35 2.71 -6.93 -13.89
C ALA A 35 3.35 -7.92 -12.88
N THR A 36 2.72 -8.19 -11.76
CA THR A 36 3.29 -9.00 -10.67
C THR A 36 3.81 -10.35 -11.16
N VAL A 37 3.05 -11.05 -12.01
CA VAL A 37 3.41 -12.39 -12.51
C VAL A 37 4.61 -12.36 -13.46
N PRO A 38 4.57 -11.60 -14.59
CA PRO A 38 5.69 -11.61 -15.54
C PRO A 38 6.96 -11.01 -14.94
N PHE A 39 6.86 -10.02 -14.05
CA PHE A 39 8.04 -9.38 -13.46
C PHE A 39 8.63 -10.15 -12.28
N GLY A 40 7.84 -10.95 -11.56
CA GLY A 40 8.37 -11.96 -10.63
C GLY A 40 9.27 -12.96 -11.35
N ALA A 41 8.78 -13.55 -12.45
CA ALA A 41 9.59 -14.46 -13.28
C ALA A 41 10.81 -13.77 -13.92
N LEU A 42 10.72 -12.47 -14.23
CA LEU A 42 11.85 -11.70 -14.74
C LEU A 42 12.93 -11.50 -13.68
N ALA A 43 12.54 -11.18 -12.43
CA ALA A 43 13.45 -11.03 -11.31
C ALA A 43 14.23 -12.31 -11.00
N ASP A 44 13.63 -13.48 -11.28
CA ASP A 44 14.30 -14.78 -11.12
C ASP A 44 15.33 -15.07 -12.22
N ARG A 45 15.18 -14.50 -13.42
CA ARG A 45 16.08 -14.73 -14.56
C ARG A 45 17.22 -13.72 -14.65
N PHE A 46 17.01 -12.49 -14.24
CA PHE A 46 17.99 -11.42 -14.36
C PHE A 46 18.62 -11.05 -13.02
N SER A 47 19.73 -10.31 -13.05
CA SER A 47 20.36 -9.74 -11.85
C SER A 47 19.35 -8.89 -11.08
N ARG A 48 19.09 -9.26 -9.81
CA ARG A 48 18.09 -8.56 -8.97
C ARG A 48 18.44 -7.08 -8.77
N ARG A 49 19.73 -6.76 -8.59
CA ARG A 49 20.19 -5.37 -8.52
C ARG A 49 19.97 -4.61 -9.83
N ALA A 50 20.12 -5.28 -10.98
CA ALA A 50 19.81 -4.68 -12.28
C ALA A 50 18.30 -4.46 -12.46
N VAL A 51 17.47 -5.40 -12.02
CA VAL A 51 16.00 -5.25 -12.00
C VAL A 51 15.58 -4.07 -11.14
N LEU A 52 16.16 -3.90 -9.94
CA LEU A 52 15.91 -2.75 -9.07
C LEU A 52 16.36 -1.42 -9.72
N ALA A 53 17.49 -1.43 -10.44
CA ALA A 53 17.96 -0.24 -11.17
C ALA A 53 17.01 0.12 -12.32
N VAL A 54 16.53 -0.87 -13.07
CA VAL A 54 15.51 -0.69 -14.13
C VAL A 54 14.21 -0.15 -13.53
N ALA A 55 13.77 -0.68 -12.40
CA ALA A 55 12.60 -0.16 -11.69
C ALA A 55 12.74 1.33 -11.35
N GLY A 56 13.93 1.75 -10.87
CA GLY A 56 14.21 3.17 -10.62
C GLY A 56 14.11 4.04 -11.87
N VAL A 57 14.58 3.55 -13.03
CA VAL A 57 14.47 4.25 -14.32
C VAL A 57 13.02 4.31 -14.80
N VAL A 58 12.28 3.21 -14.70
CA VAL A 58 10.85 3.15 -15.08
C VAL A 58 10.03 4.13 -14.23
N GLN A 59 10.26 4.15 -12.91
CA GLN A 59 9.59 5.10 -12.01
C GLN A 59 9.95 6.56 -12.34
N ALA A 60 11.23 6.83 -12.63
CA ALA A 60 11.68 8.15 -13.04
C ALA A 60 10.98 8.60 -14.34
N GLY A 61 10.80 7.68 -15.30
CA GLY A 61 10.05 7.93 -16.52
C GLY A 61 8.58 8.32 -16.26
N GLY A 62 7.92 7.65 -15.32
CA GLY A 62 6.56 8.00 -14.89
C GLY A 62 6.47 9.42 -14.32
N TYR A 63 7.36 9.79 -13.40
CA TYR A 63 7.39 11.14 -12.84
C TYR A 63 7.80 12.21 -13.86
N ALA A 64 8.74 11.91 -14.76
CA ALA A 64 9.12 12.83 -15.83
C ALA A 64 7.93 13.09 -16.77
N LEU A 65 7.17 12.05 -17.11
CA LEU A 65 5.97 12.17 -17.93
C LEU A 65 4.93 13.08 -17.27
N TRP A 66 4.63 12.88 -15.98
CA TRP A 66 3.68 13.72 -15.24
C TRP A 66 4.14 15.17 -15.10
N THR A 67 5.44 15.38 -15.00
CA THR A 67 6.03 16.73 -14.85
C THR A 67 5.99 17.51 -16.16
N THR A 68 6.04 16.82 -17.31
CA THR A 68 6.16 17.45 -18.63
C THR A 68 4.86 17.50 -19.42
N ILE A 69 4.00 16.50 -19.26
CA ILE A 69 2.78 16.36 -20.06
C ILE A 69 1.60 16.20 -19.10
N HIS A 70 0.63 17.12 -19.18
CA HIS A 70 -0.56 17.10 -18.37
C HIS A 70 -1.75 16.51 -19.13
N GLY A 71 -2.65 15.85 -18.39
CA GLY A 71 -3.88 15.26 -18.90
C GLY A 71 -3.98 13.77 -18.66
N PHE A 72 -5.21 13.27 -18.69
CA PHE A 72 -5.55 11.90 -18.33
C PHE A 72 -4.66 10.83 -19.01
N PRO A 73 -4.39 10.87 -20.34
CA PRO A 73 -3.59 9.82 -21.00
C PRO A 73 -2.15 9.77 -20.48
N ALA A 74 -1.52 10.94 -20.24
CA ALA A 74 -0.15 11.01 -19.73
C ALA A 74 -0.09 10.54 -18.28
N PHE A 75 -1.06 10.91 -17.45
CA PHE A 75 -1.15 10.46 -16.07
C PHE A 75 -1.41 8.96 -15.99
N ALA A 76 -2.29 8.41 -16.84
CA ALA A 76 -2.53 6.97 -16.93
C ALA A 76 -1.26 6.20 -17.37
N ALA A 77 -0.54 6.68 -18.39
CA ALA A 77 0.72 6.07 -18.80
C ALA A 77 1.78 6.10 -17.68
N GLY A 78 1.89 7.20 -16.95
CA GLY A 78 2.79 7.28 -15.80
C GLY A 78 2.40 6.31 -14.67
N PHE A 79 1.10 6.08 -14.44
CA PHE A 79 0.64 5.07 -13.48
C PHE A 79 0.89 3.63 -13.94
N VAL A 80 0.79 3.37 -15.24
CA VAL A 80 1.24 2.07 -15.78
C VAL A 80 2.72 1.86 -15.49
N LEU A 81 3.58 2.86 -15.77
CA LEU A 81 5.00 2.79 -15.44
C LEU A 81 5.23 2.61 -13.92
N TRP A 82 4.45 3.27 -13.08
CA TRP A 82 4.56 3.09 -11.64
C TRP A 82 4.16 1.68 -11.20
N GLY A 83 3.04 1.15 -11.69
CA GLY A 83 2.63 -0.24 -11.41
C GLY A 83 3.68 -1.27 -11.84
N LEU A 84 4.27 -1.07 -13.04
CA LEU A 84 5.37 -1.90 -13.53
C LEU A 84 6.62 -1.80 -12.63
N SER A 85 6.99 -0.57 -12.23
CA SER A 85 8.12 -0.36 -11.31
C SER A 85 7.89 -1.03 -9.95
N GLY A 86 6.68 -0.93 -9.39
CA GLY A 86 6.31 -1.59 -8.14
C GLY A 86 6.50 -3.09 -8.21
N ALA A 87 5.95 -3.73 -9.25
CA ALA A 87 6.08 -5.16 -9.46
C ALA A 87 7.55 -5.65 -9.62
N LEU A 88 8.40 -4.84 -10.28
CA LEU A 88 9.84 -5.12 -10.38
C LEU A 88 10.53 -5.03 -9.00
N VAL A 89 10.19 -4.01 -8.20
CA VAL A 89 10.76 -3.83 -6.86
C VAL A 89 10.35 -4.97 -5.95
N ASP A 90 9.05 -5.29 -5.87
CA ASP A 90 8.54 -6.31 -4.97
C ASP A 90 9.13 -7.69 -5.26
N GLY A 91 9.23 -8.06 -6.54
CA GLY A 91 9.83 -9.34 -6.95
C GLY A 91 11.33 -9.44 -6.66
N ALA A 92 12.09 -8.35 -6.88
CA ALA A 92 13.55 -8.38 -6.77
C ALA A 92 14.06 -8.10 -5.34
N PHE A 93 13.41 -7.18 -4.60
CA PHE A 93 13.92 -6.69 -3.32
C PHE A 93 13.85 -7.75 -2.22
N GLU A 94 12.71 -8.39 -2.04
CA GLU A 94 12.53 -9.41 -0.99
C GLU A 94 13.46 -10.61 -1.21
N ALA A 95 13.59 -11.04 -2.46
CA ALA A 95 14.49 -12.11 -2.83
C ALA A 95 15.97 -11.74 -2.61
N LEU A 96 16.38 -10.51 -3.01
CA LEU A 96 17.75 -10.04 -2.80
C LEU A 96 18.09 -9.94 -1.31
N LEU A 97 17.15 -9.47 -0.50
CA LEU A 97 17.31 -9.35 0.95
C LEU A 97 17.45 -10.71 1.62
N TYR A 98 16.57 -11.67 1.28
CA TYR A 98 16.60 -13.00 1.87
C TYR A 98 17.86 -13.78 1.50
N ASP A 99 18.20 -13.82 0.20
CA ASP A 99 19.36 -14.55 -0.27
C ASP A 99 20.68 -13.90 0.19
N GLY A 100 20.72 -12.54 0.26
CA GLY A 100 21.88 -11.85 0.79
C GLY A 100 22.14 -12.15 2.27
N LEU A 101 21.09 -12.30 3.08
CA LEU A 101 21.23 -12.73 4.47
C LEU A 101 21.60 -14.20 4.59
N ALA A 102 21.06 -15.06 3.72
CA ALA A 102 21.38 -16.48 3.70
C ALA A 102 22.85 -16.74 3.32
N ASP A 103 23.38 -15.97 2.35
CA ASP A 103 24.78 -16.08 1.89
C ASP A 103 25.79 -15.81 3.02
N VAL A 104 25.43 -14.92 3.97
CA VAL A 104 26.25 -14.62 5.15
C VAL A 104 25.83 -15.40 6.40
N ALA A 105 25.05 -16.47 6.23
CA ALA A 105 24.53 -17.32 7.32
C ALA A 105 23.75 -16.53 8.40
N ALA A 106 22.98 -15.50 7.99
CA ALA A 106 22.21 -14.62 8.87
C ALA A 106 20.71 -14.60 8.52
N ALA A 107 20.18 -15.65 7.89
CA ALA A 107 18.78 -15.77 7.46
C ALA A 107 17.77 -15.58 8.64
N GLU A 108 18.16 -15.97 9.87
CA GLU A 108 17.35 -15.79 11.07
C GLU A 108 17.11 -14.31 11.41
N HIS A 109 17.92 -13.40 10.90
CA HIS A 109 17.78 -11.95 11.08
C HIS A 109 16.84 -11.29 10.08
N TYR A 110 16.30 -12.01 9.10
CA TYR A 110 15.44 -11.47 8.03
C TYR A 110 14.30 -10.60 8.57
N VAL A 111 13.55 -11.09 9.57
CA VAL A 111 12.41 -10.35 10.15
C VAL A 111 12.88 -9.03 10.78
N ARG A 112 14.03 -9.04 11.47
CA ARG A 112 14.58 -7.83 12.09
C ARG A 112 15.02 -6.81 11.05
N VAL A 113 15.75 -7.26 10.02
CA VAL A 113 16.24 -6.37 8.94
C VAL A 113 15.06 -5.83 8.14
N ARG A 114 14.06 -6.65 7.84
CA ARG A 114 12.83 -6.20 7.19
C ARG A 114 12.10 -5.13 8.01
N GLY A 115 12.06 -5.29 9.35
CA GLY A 115 11.53 -4.27 10.25
C GLY A 115 12.30 -2.94 10.18
N TRP A 116 13.64 -2.98 10.10
CA TRP A 116 14.44 -1.76 9.91
C TRP A 116 14.21 -1.09 8.58
N VAL A 117 14.04 -1.87 7.50
CA VAL A 117 13.68 -1.34 6.18
C VAL A 117 12.35 -0.62 6.24
N THR A 118 11.32 -1.21 6.85
CA THR A 118 10.00 -0.59 7.01
C THR A 118 10.08 0.71 7.83
N ALA A 119 10.84 0.71 8.92
CA ALA A 119 11.07 1.93 9.72
C ALA A 119 11.79 3.02 8.91
N ALA A 120 12.81 2.64 8.14
CA ALA A 120 13.53 3.56 7.26
C ALA A 120 12.63 4.13 6.15
N GLN A 121 11.72 3.32 5.59
CA GLN A 121 10.72 3.78 4.61
C GLN A 121 9.80 4.84 5.21
N LEU A 122 9.31 4.64 6.45
CA LEU A 122 8.48 5.61 7.14
C LEU A 122 9.24 6.94 7.37
N VAL A 123 10.47 6.85 7.89
CA VAL A 123 11.32 8.06 8.08
C VAL A 123 11.56 8.78 6.76
N ALA A 124 11.86 8.03 5.68
CA ALA A 124 12.05 8.60 4.36
C ALA A 124 10.76 9.25 3.80
N GLN A 125 9.59 8.68 4.09
CA GLN A 125 8.30 9.25 3.72
C GLN A 125 8.05 10.58 4.43
N LEU A 126 8.33 10.65 5.74
CA LEU A 126 8.23 11.89 6.51
C LEU A 126 9.17 12.96 5.97
N ALA A 127 10.44 12.62 5.77
CA ALA A 127 11.44 13.54 5.19
C ALA A 127 11.01 14.02 3.79
N ALA A 128 10.47 13.12 2.96
CA ALA A 128 9.97 13.46 1.63
C ALA A 128 8.78 14.42 1.67
N GLY A 129 7.84 14.26 2.61
CA GLY A 129 6.70 15.17 2.79
C GLY A 129 7.14 16.57 3.24
N VAL A 130 8.09 16.65 4.17
CA VAL A 130 8.70 17.93 4.56
C VAL A 130 9.40 18.57 3.37
N ALA A 131 10.25 17.82 2.65
CA ALA A 131 10.94 18.31 1.47
C ALA A 131 9.97 18.77 0.37
N ALA A 132 8.84 18.06 0.16
CA ALA A 132 7.82 18.43 -0.79
C ALA A 132 7.24 19.82 -0.51
N THR A 133 6.97 20.14 0.76
CA THR A 133 6.46 21.47 1.18
C THR A 133 7.42 22.59 0.79
N PHE A 134 8.72 22.42 1.07
CA PHE A 134 9.73 23.42 0.71
C PHE A 134 9.94 23.51 -0.80
N LEU A 135 10.15 22.39 -1.47
CA LEU A 135 10.37 22.34 -2.93
C LEU A 135 9.20 22.96 -3.68
N PHE A 136 7.97 22.66 -3.25
CA PHE A 136 6.76 23.24 -3.86
C PHE A 136 6.71 24.76 -3.71
N SER A 137 7.15 25.30 -2.56
CA SER A 137 7.19 26.74 -2.32
C SER A 137 8.19 27.48 -3.22
N PHE A 138 9.24 26.80 -3.71
CA PHE A 138 10.26 27.40 -4.57
C PHE A 138 10.01 27.22 -6.07
N GLY A 139 9.39 26.12 -6.49
CA GLY A 139 9.26 25.80 -7.91
C GLY A 139 8.03 24.97 -8.28
N GLY A 140 7.01 24.92 -7.41
CA GLY A 140 5.74 24.24 -7.66
C GLY A 140 5.90 22.74 -7.99
N PHE A 141 4.94 22.21 -8.72
CA PHE A 141 4.94 20.80 -9.13
C PHE A 141 6.16 20.41 -9.98
N ALA A 142 6.65 21.33 -10.82
CA ALA A 142 7.79 21.04 -11.70
C ALA A 142 9.07 20.74 -10.91
N LEU A 143 9.42 21.54 -9.91
CA LEU A 143 10.62 21.31 -9.10
C LEU A 143 10.48 20.01 -8.30
N VAL A 144 9.32 19.76 -7.67
CA VAL A 144 9.06 18.53 -6.92
C VAL A 144 9.17 17.30 -7.83
N GLY A 145 8.61 17.38 -9.04
CA GLY A 145 8.67 16.31 -10.04
C GLY A 145 10.11 15.99 -10.44
N TRP A 146 10.90 16.98 -10.87
CA TRP A 146 12.28 16.75 -11.30
C TRP A 146 13.20 16.28 -10.17
N VAL A 147 13.02 16.77 -8.95
CA VAL A 147 13.74 16.24 -7.77
C VAL A 147 13.38 14.78 -7.53
N SER A 148 12.11 14.42 -7.69
CA SER A 148 11.67 13.02 -7.54
C SER A 148 12.23 12.11 -8.63
N VAL A 149 12.32 12.58 -9.89
CA VAL A 149 13.04 11.90 -10.98
C VAL A 149 14.50 11.64 -10.57
N GLY A 150 15.20 12.68 -10.09
CA GLY A 150 16.58 12.56 -9.61
C GLY A 150 16.73 11.53 -8.48
N CYS A 151 15.79 11.52 -7.52
CA CYS A 151 15.78 10.55 -6.43
C CYS A 151 15.58 9.12 -6.95
N CYS A 152 14.68 8.90 -7.92
CA CYS A 152 14.44 7.57 -8.51
C CYS A 152 15.69 7.05 -9.23
N LEU A 153 16.35 7.90 -10.03
CA LEU A 153 17.59 7.55 -10.71
C LEU A 153 18.73 7.27 -9.73
N ALA A 154 18.85 8.09 -8.67
CA ALA A 154 19.83 7.88 -7.61
C ALA A 154 19.60 6.56 -6.87
N THR A 155 18.34 6.23 -6.55
CA THR A 155 17.99 4.96 -5.91
C THR A 155 18.31 3.77 -6.81
N GLY A 156 17.98 3.85 -8.12
CA GLY A 156 18.35 2.84 -9.11
C GLY A 156 19.87 2.68 -9.23
N GLY A 157 20.63 3.79 -9.25
CA GLY A 157 22.09 3.77 -9.27
C GLY A 157 22.69 3.15 -7.99
N LEU A 158 22.09 3.41 -6.82
CA LEU A 158 22.50 2.79 -5.56
C LEU A 158 22.21 1.28 -5.54
N ALA A 159 21.10 0.86 -6.14
CA ALA A 159 20.76 -0.57 -6.24
C ALA A 159 21.85 -1.38 -6.94
N LEU A 160 22.53 -0.81 -7.95
CA LEU A 160 23.65 -1.47 -8.65
C LEU A 160 24.86 -1.74 -7.75
N ARG A 161 24.97 -1.06 -6.60
CA ARG A 161 26.05 -1.25 -5.62
C ARG A 161 25.73 -2.31 -4.56
N LEU A 162 24.49 -2.82 -4.54
CA LEU A 162 24.13 -3.87 -3.61
C LEU A 162 24.89 -5.17 -3.94
N PRO A 163 25.37 -5.91 -2.92
CA PRO A 163 25.92 -7.23 -3.12
C PRO A 163 24.83 -8.15 -3.68
N GLU A 164 25.19 -8.96 -4.66
CA GLU A 164 24.29 -9.97 -5.22
C GLU A 164 24.92 -11.35 -4.97
N PRO A 165 24.33 -12.15 -4.08
CA PRO A 165 24.84 -13.48 -3.78
C PRO A 165 24.76 -14.39 -5.02
N PRO A 166 25.64 -15.43 -5.11
CA PRO A 166 25.54 -16.44 -6.15
C PRO A 166 24.14 -17.07 -6.12
N ARG A 167 23.52 -17.20 -7.28
CA ARG A 167 22.22 -17.85 -7.37
C ARG A 167 22.38 -19.36 -7.18
N ALA A 168 21.57 -19.96 -6.33
CA ALA A 168 21.28 -21.36 -6.45
C ALA A 168 20.67 -21.60 -7.85
N ALA A 169 21.11 -22.66 -8.54
CA ALA A 169 20.49 -23.03 -9.81
C ALA A 169 18.98 -23.12 -9.59
N ALA A 170 18.22 -22.35 -10.36
CA ALA A 170 16.77 -22.40 -10.27
C ALA A 170 16.35 -23.81 -10.69
N ASP A 171 15.78 -24.57 -9.74
CA ASP A 171 15.04 -25.76 -10.09
C ASP A 171 13.83 -25.29 -10.90
N ASP A 172 13.79 -25.62 -12.18
CA ASP A 172 12.76 -25.21 -13.17
C ASP A 172 11.35 -25.76 -12.86
N GLU A 173 11.14 -26.38 -11.70
CA GLU A 173 9.91 -27.12 -11.34
C GLU A 173 9.02 -26.44 -10.27
N GLY A 174 9.15 -25.14 -10.01
CA GLY A 174 8.19 -24.46 -9.17
C GLY A 174 6.78 -24.46 -9.81
N PRO A 175 5.68 -24.70 -9.06
CA PRO A 175 4.34 -24.59 -9.61
C PRO A 175 4.16 -23.19 -10.20
N ALA A 176 3.67 -23.13 -11.44
CA ALA A 176 3.41 -21.85 -12.08
C ALA A 176 2.56 -20.96 -11.15
N TYR A 177 2.90 -19.68 -10.99
CA TYR A 177 2.21 -18.75 -10.09
C TYR A 177 0.68 -18.84 -10.19
N PHE A 178 0.14 -18.98 -11.39
CA PHE A 178 -1.30 -19.17 -11.61
C PHE A 178 -1.86 -20.46 -11.01
N ALA A 179 -1.07 -21.56 -11.02
CA ALA A 179 -1.48 -22.80 -10.37
C ALA A 179 -1.51 -22.61 -8.85
N MET A 180 -0.50 -21.98 -8.28
CA MET A 180 -0.42 -21.64 -6.86
C MET A 180 -1.58 -20.73 -6.43
N LEU A 181 -1.86 -19.69 -7.21
CA LEU A 181 -2.97 -18.76 -6.94
C LEU A 181 -4.33 -19.47 -7.02
N ARG A 182 -4.54 -20.30 -8.06
CA ARG A 182 -5.76 -21.11 -8.21
C ARG A 182 -5.94 -22.06 -7.02
N ASP A 183 -4.89 -22.74 -6.61
CA ASP A 183 -4.95 -23.72 -5.53
C ASP A 183 -5.21 -23.03 -4.18
N GLY A 184 -4.66 -21.83 -3.97
CA GLY A 184 -4.98 -20.97 -2.83
C GLY A 184 -6.43 -20.53 -2.81
N LEU A 185 -6.93 -20.07 -3.94
CA LEU A 185 -8.33 -19.68 -4.07
C LEU A 185 -9.27 -20.86 -3.82
N VAL A 186 -8.97 -22.03 -4.38
CA VAL A 186 -9.73 -23.27 -4.13
C VAL A 186 -9.67 -23.67 -2.65
N ALA A 187 -8.52 -23.57 -2.00
CA ALA A 187 -8.37 -23.88 -0.57
C ALA A 187 -9.22 -22.94 0.30
N VAL A 188 -9.22 -21.63 -0.01
CA VAL A 188 -10.07 -20.63 0.65
C VAL A 188 -11.54 -20.91 0.45
N LEU A 189 -11.98 -21.20 -0.78
CA LEU A 189 -13.38 -21.45 -1.11
C LEU A 189 -13.94 -22.72 -0.42
N ARG A 190 -13.10 -23.76 -0.27
CA ARG A 190 -13.51 -25.04 0.35
C ARG A 190 -13.62 -24.97 1.86
N ARG A 191 -13.01 -24.00 2.55
CA ARG A 191 -13.01 -23.89 4.02
C ARG A 191 -13.80 -22.64 4.45
N PRO A 192 -15.09 -22.75 4.86
CA PRO A 192 -15.95 -21.58 5.14
C PRO A 192 -15.36 -20.60 6.16
N ARG A 193 -14.71 -21.11 7.23
CA ARG A 193 -14.10 -20.27 8.26
C ARG A 193 -12.89 -19.49 7.73
N LEU A 194 -12.05 -20.12 6.90
CA LEU A 194 -10.91 -19.48 6.24
C LEU A 194 -11.40 -18.45 5.23
N ARG A 195 -12.43 -18.78 4.45
CA ARG A 195 -13.03 -17.84 3.48
C ARG A 195 -13.52 -16.56 4.14
N ILE A 196 -14.27 -16.67 5.27
CA ILE A 196 -14.73 -15.49 5.99
C ILE A 196 -13.52 -14.65 6.48
N ALA A 197 -12.49 -15.28 7.04
CA ALA A 197 -11.31 -14.57 7.52
C ALA A 197 -10.55 -13.88 6.39
N VAL A 198 -10.38 -14.53 5.25
CA VAL A 198 -9.72 -13.95 4.06
C VAL A 198 -10.54 -12.79 3.48
N VAL A 199 -11.86 -12.96 3.35
CA VAL A 199 -12.74 -11.89 2.83
C VAL A 199 -12.74 -10.68 3.76
N VAL A 200 -12.91 -10.87 5.08
CA VAL A 200 -12.88 -9.76 6.04
C VAL A 200 -11.52 -9.06 6.03
N MET A 201 -10.43 -9.83 5.96
CA MET A 201 -9.08 -9.29 5.85
C MET A 201 -8.89 -8.48 4.56
N ALA A 202 -9.31 -9.02 3.42
CA ALA A 202 -9.18 -8.37 2.12
C ALA A 202 -10.02 -7.09 2.05
N LEU A 203 -11.25 -7.11 2.55
CA LEU A 203 -12.11 -5.94 2.65
C LEU A 203 -11.48 -4.88 3.57
N LEU A 204 -10.98 -5.29 4.73
CA LEU A 204 -10.34 -4.37 5.66
C LEU A 204 -9.06 -3.78 5.06
N ALA A 205 -8.16 -4.60 4.52
CA ALA A 205 -6.90 -4.13 3.95
C ALA A 205 -7.11 -3.29 2.68
N GLY A 206 -8.10 -3.63 1.85
CA GLY A 206 -8.38 -2.88 0.62
C GLY A 206 -8.94 -1.47 0.87
N VAL A 207 -9.56 -1.23 2.03
CA VAL A 207 -9.97 0.13 2.43
C VAL A 207 -8.78 1.06 2.62
N ASP A 208 -7.56 0.55 2.83
CA ASP A 208 -6.34 1.37 2.90
C ASP A 208 -6.12 2.23 1.64
N ALA A 209 -6.66 1.81 0.51
CA ALA A 209 -6.67 2.55 -0.75
C ALA A 209 -7.17 4.00 -0.64
N ILE A 210 -7.95 4.33 0.40
CA ILE A 210 -8.42 5.71 0.62
C ILE A 210 -7.30 6.68 1.03
N GLU A 211 -6.14 6.19 1.44
CA GLU A 211 -4.99 7.05 1.79
C GLU A 211 -4.58 7.96 0.64
N GLU A 212 -4.76 7.51 -0.61
CA GLU A 212 -4.44 8.26 -1.82
C GLU A 212 -5.28 9.53 -1.98
N TYR A 213 -6.43 9.60 -1.31
CA TYR A 213 -7.30 10.77 -1.33
C TYR A 213 -7.08 11.74 -0.17
N PHE A 214 -6.25 11.42 0.83
CA PHE A 214 -6.02 12.33 1.95
C PHE A 214 -5.43 13.68 1.54
N PRO A 215 -4.48 13.77 0.59
CA PRO A 215 -4.01 15.06 0.09
C PRO A 215 -5.11 15.87 -0.61
N LEU A 216 -5.94 15.22 -1.42
CA LEU A 216 -7.06 15.86 -2.09
C LEU A 216 -8.09 16.40 -1.09
N ALA A 217 -8.44 15.58 -0.09
CA ALA A 217 -9.35 16.01 0.97
C ALA A 217 -8.79 17.19 1.76
N ALA A 218 -7.50 17.20 2.07
CA ALA A 218 -6.86 18.31 2.75
C ALA A 218 -7.01 19.61 1.95
N GLN A 219 -6.79 19.56 0.63
CA GLN A 219 -6.98 20.71 -0.27
C GLN A 219 -8.46 21.13 -0.32
N ASP A 220 -9.38 20.20 -0.53
CA ASP A 220 -10.83 20.46 -0.59
C ASP A 220 -11.36 21.06 0.70
N TRP A 221 -10.75 20.75 1.84
CA TRP A 221 -11.10 21.27 3.17
C TRP A 221 -10.40 22.61 3.49
N GLY A 222 -9.70 23.20 2.51
CA GLY A 222 -9.14 24.55 2.62
C GLY A 222 -7.68 24.62 3.08
N VAL A 223 -6.95 23.50 3.11
CA VAL A 223 -5.50 23.53 3.35
C VAL A 223 -4.80 24.04 2.07
N PRO A 224 -3.99 25.09 2.12
CA PRO A 224 -3.24 25.57 0.97
C PRO A 224 -2.34 24.45 0.38
N VAL A 225 -2.32 24.29 -0.94
CA VAL A 225 -1.60 23.20 -1.65
C VAL A 225 -0.16 23.02 -1.13
N ARG A 226 0.56 24.13 -0.93
CA ARG A 226 1.95 24.12 -0.39
C ARG A 226 2.09 23.46 0.99
N LEU A 227 1.00 23.49 1.80
CA LEU A 227 1.01 22.94 3.17
C LEU A 227 0.40 21.55 3.25
N VAL A 228 -0.26 21.07 2.19
CA VAL A 228 -0.90 19.75 2.18
C VAL A 228 0.08 18.64 2.55
N PRO A 229 1.30 18.55 1.96
CA PRO A 229 2.24 17.48 2.33
C PRO A 229 2.52 17.44 3.83
N LEU A 230 2.66 18.61 4.46
CA LEU A 230 2.91 18.71 5.90
C LEU A 230 1.66 18.38 6.72
N ALA A 231 0.48 18.84 6.29
CA ALA A 231 -0.79 18.64 6.99
C ALA A 231 -1.18 17.15 7.06
N VAL A 232 -0.89 16.37 6.00
CA VAL A 232 -1.21 14.93 5.97
C VAL A 232 -0.16 14.06 6.64
N LEU A 233 1.04 14.56 6.99
CA LEU A 233 2.10 13.76 7.62
C LEU A 233 1.70 13.13 8.95
N GLY A 234 0.78 13.75 9.69
CA GLY A 234 0.27 13.19 10.94
C GLY A 234 -0.48 11.87 10.76
N ILE A 235 -1.04 11.63 9.58
CA ILE A 235 -1.86 10.43 9.32
C ILE A 235 -1.01 9.15 9.30
N PRO A 236 0.06 9.02 8.48
CA PRO A 236 0.91 7.83 8.51
C PRO A 236 1.63 7.64 9.85
N VAL A 237 1.97 8.72 10.56
CA VAL A 237 2.53 8.62 11.92
C VAL A 237 1.52 8.02 12.89
N ALA A 238 0.28 8.47 12.85
CA ALA A 238 -0.81 7.91 13.64
C ALA A 238 -1.06 6.44 13.28
N GLY A 239 -1.03 6.10 11.99
CA GLY A 239 -1.14 4.72 11.52
C GLY A 239 -0.03 3.82 12.04
N ALA A 240 1.22 4.26 11.99
CA ALA A 240 2.37 3.53 12.53
C ALA A 240 2.25 3.30 14.05
N ALA A 241 1.80 4.33 14.79
CA ALA A 241 1.52 4.19 16.22
C ALA A 241 0.39 3.19 16.49
N GLY A 242 -0.66 3.22 15.66
CA GLY A 242 -1.76 2.26 15.70
C GLY A 242 -1.31 0.83 15.45
N ALA A 243 -0.50 0.61 14.41
CA ALA A 243 0.05 -0.70 14.08
C ALA A 243 0.91 -1.26 15.22
N TRP A 244 1.75 -0.41 15.83
CA TRP A 244 2.56 -0.79 17.00
C TRP A 244 1.70 -1.17 18.20
N LEU A 245 0.67 -0.38 18.52
CA LEU A 245 -0.31 -0.67 19.57
C LEU A 245 -1.08 -1.96 19.29
N GLY A 246 -1.48 -2.18 18.03
CA GLY A 246 -2.14 -3.41 17.59
C GLY A 246 -1.30 -4.65 17.87
N GLY A 247 0.00 -4.60 17.55
CA GLY A 247 0.95 -5.67 17.86
C GLY A 247 1.06 -5.98 19.36
N ALA A 248 0.95 -4.95 20.21
CA ALA A 248 0.98 -5.10 21.66
C ALA A 248 -0.36 -5.59 22.27
N THR A 249 -1.48 -5.47 21.54
CA THR A 249 -2.85 -5.70 22.03
C THR A 249 -3.58 -6.86 21.34
N THR A 250 -2.85 -7.90 20.93
CA THR A 250 -3.39 -9.06 20.19
C THR A 250 -4.53 -9.80 20.90
N ARG A 251 -4.66 -9.66 22.23
CA ARG A 251 -5.66 -10.33 23.07
C ARG A 251 -7.04 -9.65 23.11
N LEU A 252 -7.25 -8.54 22.41
CA LEU A 252 -8.56 -7.86 22.41
C LEU A 252 -9.65 -8.77 21.85
N ARG A 253 -10.84 -8.70 22.47
CA ARG A 253 -12.02 -9.46 21.99
C ARG A 253 -12.44 -8.99 20.60
N PRO A 254 -12.93 -9.88 19.72
CA PRO A 254 -13.39 -9.50 18.38
C PRO A 254 -14.43 -8.37 18.40
N ILE A 255 -15.35 -8.39 19.37
CA ILE A 255 -16.34 -7.34 19.53
C ILE A 255 -15.71 -5.98 19.86
N THR A 256 -14.65 -5.96 20.68
CA THR A 256 -13.94 -4.71 21.00
C THR A 256 -13.27 -4.13 19.75
N LEU A 257 -12.65 -4.97 18.92
CA LEU A 257 -12.07 -4.53 17.64
C LEU A 257 -13.14 -3.98 16.71
N ALA A 258 -14.29 -4.65 16.62
CA ALA A 258 -15.42 -4.19 15.79
C ALA A 258 -15.96 -2.83 16.26
N VAL A 259 -16.13 -2.63 17.57
CA VAL A 259 -16.59 -1.36 18.15
C VAL A 259 -15.58 -0.24 17.92
N LEU A 260 -14.28 -0.48 18.18
CA LEU A 260 -13.23 0.52 17.94
C LEU A 260 -13.18 0.93 16.48
N LEU A 261 -13.20 -0.05 15.57
CA LEU A 261 -13.19 0.19 14.13
C LEU A 261 -14.45 0.92 13.68
N GLY A 262 -15.61 0.54 14.21
CA GLY A 262 -16.88 1.24 13.94
C GLY A 262 -16.83 2.70 14.36
N MET A 263 -16.34 3.01 15.56
CA MET A 263 -16.17 4.40 16.03
C MET A 263 -15.19 5.18 15.13
N ALA A 264 -14.11 4.53 14.67
CA ALA A 264 -13.17 5.14 13.76
C ALA A 264 -13.82 5.49 12.41
N PHE A 265 -14.63 4.60 11.83
CA PHE A 265 -15.36 4.91 10.60
C PHE A 265 -16.42 5.98 10.79
N VAL A 266 -17.10 6.05 11.95
CA VAL A 266 -18.01 7.17 12.27
C VAL A 266 -17.23 8.49 12.29
N ALA A 267 -16.04 8.53 12.92
CA ALA A 267 -15.19 9.72 12.94
C ALA A 267 -14.74 10.13 11.53
N LEU A 268 -14.39 9.15 10.68
CA LEU A 268 -14.06 9.39 9.27
C LEU A 268 -15.23 9.99 8.49
N GLY A 269 -16.43 9.42 8.65
CA GLY A 269 -17.66 9.94 8.03
C GLY A 269 -18.00 11.35 8.50
N ALA A 270 -17.86 11.62 9.80
CA ALA A 270 -18.06 12.95 10.36
C ALA A 270 -17.07 13.97 9.80
N ALA A 271 -15.79 13.62 9.66
CA ALA A 271 -14.79 14.47 9.01
C ALA A 271 -15.16 14.78 7.56
N GLY A 272 -15.66 13.79 6.82
CA GLY A 272 -16.12 13.95 5.43
C GLY A 272 -17.37 14.83 5.29
N LEU A 273 -18.21 14.89 6.31
CA LEU A 273 -19.38 15.78 6.34
C LEU A 273 -18.99 17.22 6.73
N LEU A 274 -18.10 17.39 7.71
CA LEU A 274 -17.69 18.71 8.21
C LEU A 274 -16.79 19.45 7.21
N ARG A 275 -16.00 18.77 6.40
CA ARG A 275 -15.11 19.30 5.35
C ARG A 275 -14.27 20.50 5.82
N GLN A 276 -13.62 20.36 6.97
CA GLN A 276 -12.79 21.40 7.56
C GLN A 276 -11.36 20.88 7.78
N PRO A 277 -10.32 21.74 7.74
CA PRO A 277 -8.93 21.32 7.97
C PRO A 277 -8.74 20.55 9.29
N ALA A 278 -9.48 20.92 10.34
CA ALA A 278 -9.47 20.20 11.62
C ALA A 278 -9.95 18.74 11.50
N GLY A 279 -10.73 18.40 10.48
CA GLY A 279 -11.16 17.04 10.17
C GLY A 279 -9.98 16.09 9.89
N LEU A 280 -8.80 16.60 9.49
CA LEU A 280 -7.59 15.79 9.33
C LEU A 280 -7.15 15.11 10.64
N VAL A 281 -7.45 15.71 11.79
CA VAL A 281 -7.21 15.08 13.10
C VAL A 281 -8.12 13.85 13.29
N CYS A 282 -9.38 13.93 12.85
CA CYS A 282 -10.29 12.79 12.87
C CYS A 282 -9.82 11.69 11.90
N VAL A 283 -9.30 12.07 10.72
CA VAL A 283 -8.71 11.12 9.76
C VAL A 283 -7.49 10.44 10.37
N ALA A 284 -6.60 11.17 11.05
CA ALA A 284 -5.45 10.60 11.75
C ALA A 284 -5.87 9.66 12.88
N GLY A 285 -6.89 10.02 13.66
CA GLY A 285 -7.48 9.17 14.69
C GLY A 285 -8.12 7.90 14.12
N TYR A 286 -8.85 8.03 13.01
CA TYR A 286 -9.35 6.89 12.25
C TYR A 286 -8.19 5.96 11.85
N TYR A 287 -7.15 6.50 11.21
CA TYR A 287 -6.05 5.72 10.67
C TYR A 287 -5.23 5.01 11.75
N LEU A 288 -5.08 5.64 12.93
CA LEU A 288 -4.49 5.01 14.10
C LEU A 288 -5.25 3.74 14.51
N VAL A 289 -6.56 3.83 14.69
CA VAL A 289 -7.38 2.70 15.12
C VAL A 289 -7.45 1.65 14.01
N TYR A 290 -7.63 2.08 12.77
CA TYR A 290 -7.72 1.22 11.59
C TYR A 290 -6.46 0.35 11.42
N GLN A 291 -5.27 0.95 11.42
CA GLN A 291 -4.01 0.22 11.30
C GLN A 291 -3.76 -0.73 12.49
N GLY A 292 -4.16 -0.33 13.70
CA GLY A 292 -4.09 -1.19 14.86
C GLY A 292 -4.97 -2.43 14.72
N VAL A 293 -6.22 -2.27 14.29
CA VAL A 293 -7.14 -3.38 14.05
C VAL A 293 -6.67 -4.26 12.90
N LEU A 294 -6.16 -3.65 11.81
CA LEU A 294 -5.63 -4.36 10.64
C LEU A 294 -4.53 -5.34 11.04
N VAL A 295 -3.54 -4.90 11.83
CA VAL A 295 -2.44 -5.76 12.32
C VAL A 295 -2.96 -6.93 13.14
N VAL A 296 -3.93 -6.71 14.04
CA VAL A 296 -4.52 -7.79 14.84
C VAL A 296 -5.28 -8.80 13.96
N VAL A 297 -6.04 -8.32 12.97
CA VAL A 297 -6.80 -9.19 12.06
C VAL A 297 -5.85 -9.99 11.16
N GLN A 298 -4.77 -9.37 10.67
CA GLN A 298 -3.72 -10.04 9.90
C GLN A 298 -3.08 -11.18 10.71
N GLY A 299 -2.68 -10.90 11.95
CA GLY A 299 -2.12 -11.92 12.84
C GLY A 299 -3.08 -13.11 13.03
N ARG A 300 -4.36 -12.84 13.31
CA ARG A 300 -5.38 -13.89 13.47
C ARG A 300 -5.64 -14.70 12.20
N LEU A 301 -5.48 -14.09 11.03
CA LEU A 301 -5.57 -14.83 9.76
C LEU A 301 -4.39 -15.79 9.64
N GLN A 302 -3.16 -15.33 9.92
CA GLN A 302 -1.95 -16.16 9.86
C GLN A 302 -2.00 -17.36 10.81
N ASP A 303 -2.60 -17.20 12.00
CA ASP A 303 -2.80 -18.28 12.98
C ASP A 303 -3.76 -19.38 12.47
N ARG A 304 -4.59 -19.09 11.48
CA ARG A 304 -5.58 -20.03 10.90
C ARG A 304 -5.08 -20.76 9.66
N ILE A 305 -3.97 -20.35 9.11
CA ILE A 305 -3.42 -20.92 7.88
C ILE A 305 -2.41 -21.99 8.24
N ASP A 306 -2.65 -23.22 7.76
CA ASP A 306 -1.69 -24.30 7.88
C ASP A 306 -0.36 -23.91 7.20
N ALA A 307 0.78 -24.27 7.81
CA ALA A 307 2.10 -23.89 7.31
C ALA A 307 2.30 -24.27 5.81
N ALA A 308 1.79 -25.43 5.41
CA ALA A 308 1.89 -25.93 4.03
C ALA A 308 1.13 -25.07 2.99
N ASN A 309 0.07 -24.35 3.41
CA ASN A 309 -0.77 -23.54 2.51
C ASN A 309 -0.56 -22.03 2.69
N ARG A 310 0.38 -21.62 3.55
CA ARG A 310 0.53 -20.21 3.96
C ARG A 310 0.81 -19.30 2.78
N ALA A 311 1.81 -19.60 1.97
CA ALA A 311 2.16 -18.80 0.80
C ALA A 311 0.98 -18.66 -0.17
N THR A 312 0.31 -19.75 -0.49
CA THR A 312 -0.79 -19.84 -1.43
C THR A 312 -2.02 -19.05 -0.97
N VAL A 313 -2.40 -19.18 0.32
CA VAL A 313 -3.54 -18.44 0.90
C VAL A 313 -3.22 -16.94 1.03
N THR A 314 -1.97 -16.60 1.39
CA THR A 314 -1.55 -15.20 1.50
C THR A 314 -1.58 -14.50 0.13
N SER A 315 -1.13 -15.17 -0.94
CA SER A 315 -1.22 -14.64 -2.31
C SER A 315 -2.67 -14.44 -2.76
N ALA A 316 -3.56 -15.40 -2.46
CA ALA A 316 -4.99 -15.25 -2.76
C ALA A 316 -5.63 -14.10 -1.96
N ALA A 317 -5.25 -13.92 -0.68
CA ALA A 317 -5.71 -12.81 0.15
C ALA A 317 -5.22 -11.46 -0.40
N GLY A 318 -3.96 -11.38 -0.86
CA GLY A 318 -3.40 -10.19 -1.51
C GLY A 318 -4.20 -9.78 -2.74
N LEU A 319 -4.46 -10.72 -3.65
CA LEU A 319 -5.29 -10.45 -4.83
C LEU A 319 -6.70 -9.95 -4.46
N CYS A 320 -7.33 -10.54 -3.45
CA CYS A 320 -8.63 -10.07 -2.97
C CYS A 320 -8.55 -8.65 -2.39
N THR A 321 -7.43 -8.30 -1.73
CA THR A 321 -7.16 -6.95 -1.23
C THR A 321 -7.06 -5.95 -2.39
N ASP A 322 -6.31 -6.26 -3.44
CA ASP A 322 -6.16 -5.41 -4.63
C ASP A 322 -7.51 -5.18 -5.34
N VAL A 323 -8.32 -6.25 -5.48
CA VAL A 323 -9.67 -6.12 -6.04
C VAL A 323 -10.55 -5.24 -5.16
N THR A 324 -10.42 -5.32 -3.84
CA THR A 324 -11.16 -4.45 -2.91
C THR A 324 -10.69 -3.00 -3.03
N ALA A 325 -9.40 -2.75 -3.17
CA ALA A 325 -8.84 -1.42 -3.40
C ALA A 325 -9.40 -0.79 -4.68
N ILE A 326 -9.45 -1.56 -5.79
CA ILE A 326 -10.11 -1.13 -7.04
C ILE A 326 -11.59 -0.78 -6.79
N GLY A 327 -12.28 -1.60 -5.99
CA GLY A 327 -13.66 -1.32 -5.58
C GLY A 327 -13.78 -0.01 -4.79
N CYS A 328 -12.86 0.29 -3.87
CA CYS A 328 -12.81 1.54 -3.13
C CYS A 328 -12.60 2.74 -4.07
N TYR A 329 -11.69 2.63 -5.03
CA TYR A 329 -11.50 3.69 -6.03
C TYR A 329 -12.75 3.90 -6.90
N ALA A 330 -13.45 2.83 -7.29
CA ALA A 330 -14.65 2.93 -8.11
C ALA A 330 -15.83 3.59 -7.38
N ILE A 331 -15.98 3.36 -6.07
CA ILE A 331 -17.07 3.95 -5.27
C ILE A 331 -16.75 5.35 -4.74
N TRP A 332 -15.48 5.75 -4.71
CA TRP A 332 -15.06 7.04 -4.15
C TRP A 332 -15.80 8.24 -4.74
N PRO A 333 -15.97 8.39 -6.07
CA PRO A 333 -16.65 9.54 -6.65
C PRO A 333 -18.13 9.67 -6.24
N LEU A 334 -18.74 8.58 -5.77
CA LEU A 334 -20.16 8.52 -5.43
C LEU A 334 -20.48 9.13 -4.05
N GLY A 335 -19.54 9.10 -3.12
CA GLY A 335 -19.83 9.59 -1.77
C GLY A 335 -18.61 9.81 -0.88
N GLN A 336 -17.40 9.71 -1.44
CA GLN A 336 -16.13 9.98 -0.75
C GLN A 336 -16.07 9.31 0.65
N PHE A 337 -15.59 9.99 1.67
CA PHE A 337 -15.46 9.48 3.03
C PHE A 337 -16.78 8.99 3.66
N VAL A 338 -17.92 9.57 3.30
CA VAL A 338 -19.22 9.19 3.87
C VAL A 338 -19.61 7.79 3.41
N LEU A 339 -19.45 7.51 2.11
CA LEU A 339 -19.75 6.18 1.56
C LEU A 339 -18.76 5.13 2.05
N VAL A 340 -17.46 5.49 2.09
CA VAL A 340 -16.42 4.60 2.64
C VAL A 340 -16.69 4.30 4.13
N ALA A 341 -17.11 5.29 4.90
CA ALA A 341 -17.47 5.09 6.31
C ALA A 341 -18.67 4.12 6.44
N ALA A 342 -19.69 4.27 5.60
CA ALA A 342 -20.84 3.36 5.61
C ALA A 342 -20.45 1.91 5.29
N VAL A 343 -19.61 1.71 4.25
CA VAL A 343 -19.05 0.38 3.91
C VAL A 343 -18.16 -0.13 5.05
N GLY A 344 -17.33 0.73 5.62
CA GLY A 344 -16.44 0.42 6.73
C GLY A 344 -17.18 -0.04 7.99
N LEU A 345 -18.36 0.53 8.28
CA LEU A 345 -19.21 0.05 9.38
C LEU A 345 -19.70 -1.39 9.16
N ALA A 346 -20.05 -1.77 7.93
CA ALA A 346 -20.39 -3.14 7.60
C ALA A 346 -19.17 -4.08 7.76
N ILE A 347 -17.97 -3.63 7.35
CA ILE A 347 -16.73 -4.39 7.55
C ILE A 347 -16.42 -4.52 9.06
N ALA A 348 -16.59 -3.46 9.85
CA ALA A 348 -16.39 -3.49 11.29
C ALA A 348 -17.29 -4.52 11.97
N ALA A 349 -18.56 -4.59 11.57
CA ALA A 349 -19.47 -5.64 12.05
C ALA A 349 -18.98 -7.04 11.68
N ALA A 350 -18.46 -7.24 10.47
CA ALA A 350 -17.91 -8.52 10.01
C ALA A 350 -16.62 -8.92 10.77
N VAL A 351 -15.82 -7.98 11.24
CA VAL A 351 -14.61 -8.25 12.06
C VAL A 351 -14.97 -9.02 13.33
N SER A 352 -16.16 -8.79 13.92
CA SER A 352 -16.61 -9.53 15.10
C SER A 352 -16.72 -11.04 14.88
N SER A 353 -16.87 -11.50 13.63
CA SER A 353 -16.93 -12.92 13.26
C SER A 353 -15.54 -13.60 13.20
N VAL A 354 -14.45 -12.81 13.18
CA VAL A 354 -13.07 -13.32 13.10
C VAL A 354 -12.55 -13.59 14.50
N ARG A 355 -12.80 -14.80 15.03
CA ARG A 355 -12.32 -15.24 16.35
C ARG A 355 -10.84 -15.66 16.30
N SER A 356 -10.14 -15.67 17.44
CA SER A 356 -8.81 -16.25 17.56
C SER A 356 -8.86 -17.79 17.45
N GLY A 357 -7.82 -18.42 16.91
CA GLY A 357 -7.76 -19.89 16.74
C GLY A 357 -7.83 -20.69 18.05
N GLY A 358 -7.59 -20.02 19.21
CA GLY A 358 -7.65 -20.64 20.55
C GLY A 358 -9.03 -20.69 21.20
N ASP A 359 -10.08 -20.11 20.62
CA ASP A 359 -11.44 -20.13 21.17
C ASP A 359 -12.23 -21.42 20.80
N GLN A 360 -11.54 -22.52 20.56
CA GLN A 360 -12.11 -23.84 20.22
C GLN A 360 -11.93 -24.90 21.33
N LEU A 361 -11.89 -24.47 22.62
CA LEU A 361 -12.02 -25.41 23.75
C LEU A 361 -13.31 -25.13 24.51
#